data_0d803aed8729b36ed4fadd02e5b4d51a
#
_entry.id   0d803aed8729b36ed4fadd02e5b4d51a
#
_cell.length_a   1.000
_cell.length_b   1.000
_cell.length_c   1.000
_cell.angle_alpha   90.00
_cell.angle_beta   90.00
_cell.angle_gamma   90.00
#
_symmetry.space_group_name_H-M   'P 1'
#
loop_
_entity.id
_entity.type
_entity.pdbx_description
1 polymer ?
#
loop_
_entity_poly.entity_id
_entity_poly.type
_entity_poly.pdbx_seq_one_letter_code
_entity_poly.pdbx_strand_id
1 'polypeptide(L)'
;MNVTIFNVATGKVESLVSGREEDINAMLDGGQDCIEGHFYPKDFYINAGEPVAKQAQPTPNHIFNYVTKQWEDPRTLQELKDAQWASIKRSRSQAEYAGFMWDGSTFDSDAVSQNRITGAVTLAQLSSAFTIDWTLATNQVRTLNQSEMLQVGAALGVHVQTQFAKGQSLRVQIDAATTQAEVEAIVW
;
A
#
# COMPACT_ATOMS: atom_id res chain seq x y z
N MET A 1 -29.34 28.28 -21.85
CA MET A 1 -28.79 28.24 -20.49
C MET A 1 -27.90 27.01 -20.31
N ASN A 2 -27.00 27.04 -19.34
CA ASN A 2 -26.19 25.90 -18.93
C ASN A 2 -26.73 25.38 -17.59
N VAL A 3 -26.99 24.09 -17.50
CA VAL A 3 -27.56 23.51 -16.28
C VAL A 3 -26.87 22.21 -15.89
N THR A 4 -26.98 21.89 -14.61
CA THR A 4 -26.63 20.61 -14.03
C THR A 4 -27.92 19.89 -13.66
N ILE A 5 -28.14 18.71 -14.25
CA ILE A 5 -29.24 17.81 -13.89
C ILE A 5 -28.78 16.89 -12.75
N PHE A 6 -29.60 16.75 -11.74
CA PHE A 6 -29.28 15.94 -10.57
C PHE A 6 -30.50 15.15 -10.07
N ASN A 7 -30.22 14.07 -9.37
CA ASN A 7 -31.23 13.28 -8.68
C ASN A 7 -31.65 13.99 -7.39
N VAL A 8 -32.94 14.30 -7.23
CA VAL A 8 -33.46 15.07 -6.11
C VAL A 8 -33.27 14.35 -4.78
N ALA A 9 -33.46 13.02 -4.74
CA ALA A 9 -33.38 12.25 -3.51
C ALA A 9 -31.94 12.13 -2.99
N THR A 10 -30.95 12.03 -3.90
CA THR A 10 -29.57 11.77 -3.53
C THR A 10 -28.64 12.98 -3.72
N GLY A 11 -29.04 13.98 -4.50
CA GLY A 11 -28.20 15.09 -4.91
C GLY A 11 -27.06 14.68 -5.85
N LYS A 12 -27.10 13.46 -6.42
CA LYS A 12 -26.09 12.99 -7.37
C LYS A 12 -26.23 13.76 -8.69
N VAL A 13 -25.16 14.40 -9.12
CA VAL A 13 -25.10 15.00 -10.47
C VAL A 13 -25.10 13.89 -11.51
N GLU A 14 -26.00 13.95 -12.48
CA GLU A 14 -26.20 12.92 -13.49
C GLU A 14 -25.74 13.39 -14.88
N SER A 15 -26.03 14.65 -15.22
CA SER A 15 -25.58 15.22 -16.49
C SER A 15 -25.39 16.73 -16.45
N LEU A 16 -24.62 17.24 -17.39
CA LEU A 16 -24.40 18.65 -17.66
C LEU A 16 -24.96 18.95 -19.06
N VAL A 17 -25.90 19.87 -19.14
CA VAL A 17 -26.65 20.14 -20.37
C VAL A 17 -26.63 21.63 -20.68
N SER A 18 -26.58 21.94 -21.98
CA SER A 18 -26.72 23.31 -22.51
C SER A 18 -27.84 23.32 -23.53
N GLY A 19 -28.81 24.19 -23.36
CA GLY A 19 -29.96 24.26 -24.26
C GLY A 19 -30.94 25.36 -23.90
N ARG A 20 -32.11 25.32 -24.53
CA ARG A 20 -33.25 26.17 -24.13
C ARG A 20 -33.93 25.53 -22.91
N GLU A 21 -34.53 26.35 -22.08
CA GLU A 21 -35.18 25.89 -20.84
C GLU A 21 -36.29 24.87 -21.13
N GLU A 22 -37.13 25.11 -22.14
CA GLU A 22 -38.19 24.19 -22.54
C GLU A 22 -37.71 22.79 -22.94
N ASP A 23 -36.56 22.73 -23.66
CA ASP A 23 -35.96 21.47 -24.07
C ASP A 23 -35.34 20.71 -22.88
N ILE A 24 -34.71 21.43 -21.96
CA ILE A 24 -34.13 20.88 -20.74
C ILE A 24 -35.22 20.30 -19.84
N ASN A 25 -36.31 21.06 -19.58
CA ASN A 25 -37.43 20.61 -18.77
C ASN A 25 -38.13 19.37 -19.33
N ALA A 26 -38.16 19.25 -20.69
CA ALA A 26 -38.72 18.06 -21.35
C ALA A 26 -37.82 16.81 -21.23
N MET A 27 -36.54 16.97 -20.86
CA MET A 27 -35.59 15.87 -20.66
C MET A 27 -35.55 15.33 -19.23
N LEU A 28 -36.13 16.06 -18.25
CA LEU A 28 -36.11 15.64 -16.85
C LEU A 28 -37.03 14.45 -16.62
N ASP A 29 -36.49 13.43 -15.97
CA ASP A 29 -37.26 12.29 -15.45
C ASP A 29 -37.86 12.58 -14.08
N GLY A 30 -38.88 11.78 -13.70
CA GLY A 30 -39.63 11.99 -12.42
C GLY A 30 -38.81 11.67 -11.16
N GLY A 31 -37.82 12.39 -10.85
CA GLY A 31 -36.90 12.23 -9.73
C GLY A 31 -35.66 13.09 -9.93
N GLN A 32 -35.64 13.79 -11.04
CA GLN A 32 -34.58 14.73 -11.40
C GLN A 32 -35.06 16.18 -11.26
N ASP A 33 -34.11 17.06 -11.06
CA ASP A 33 -34.27 18.50 -11.12
C ASP A 33 -33.00 19.11 -11.73
N CYS A 34 -33.00 20.39 -12.03
CA CYS A 34 -31.84 21.07 -12.59
C CYS A 34 -31.54 22.39 -11.85
N ILE A 35 -30.28 22.76 -11.83
CA ILE A 35 -29.81 24.06 -11.36
C ILE A 35 -28.96 24.75 -12.43
N GLU A 36 -28.96 26.08 -12.44
CA GLU A 36 -28.14 26.85 -13.36
C GLU A 36 -26.64 26.70 -13.05
N GLY A 37 -25.84 26.55 -14.11
CA GLY A 37 -24.41 26.31 -14.04
C GLY A 37 -23.98 24.88 -14.31
N HIS A 38 -22.68 24.68 -14.54
CA HIS A 38 -22.07 23.35 -14.74
C HIS A 38 -21.27 22.94 -13.51
N PHE A 39 -21.81 22.02 -12.70
CA PHE A 39 -21.17 21.46 -11.51
C PHE A 39 -20.74 20.01 -11.79
N TYR A 40 -19.45 19.79 -11.96
CA TYR A 40 -18.93 18.46 -12.33
C TYR A 40 -19.10 17.42 -11.21
N PRO A 41 -19.60 16.21 -11.53
CA PRO A 41 -19.93 15.18 -10.52
C PRO A 41 -18.73 14.70 -9.72
N LYS A 42 -17.49 14.87 -10.21
CA LYS A 42 -16.27 14.54 -9.46
C LYS A 42 -16.04 15.51 -8.29
N ASP A 43 -16.43 16.78 -8.47
CA ASP A 43 -16.10 17.87 -7.53
C ASP A 43 -17.31 18.30 -6.68
N PHE A 44 -18.56 18.07 -7.17
CA PHE A 44 -19.78 18.59 -6.55
C PHE A 44 -20.84 17.52 -6.36
N TYR A 45 -21.72 17.77 -5.40
CA TYR A 45 -23.05 17.19 -5.26
C TYR A 45 -24.06 18.31 -4.96
N ILE A 46 -25.35 18.05 -5.15
CA ILE A 46 -26.39 19.01 -4.86
C ILE A 46 -27.04 18.68 -3.52
N ASN A 47 -27.18 19.67 -2.67
CA ASN A 47 -27.84 19.52 -1.37
C ASN A 47 -28.88 20.62 -1.18
N ALA A 48 -30.13 20.22 -1.03
CA ALA A 48 -31.27 21.16 -0.93
C ALA A 48 -31.32 22.20 -2.08
N GLY A 49 -31.00 21.76 -3.32
CA GLY A 49 -30.99 22.63 -4.49
C GLY A 49 -29.75 23.49 -4.69
N GLU A 50 -28.74 23.37 -3.79
CA GLU A 50 -27.49 24.16 -3.84
C GLU A 50 -26.29 23.27 -4.16
N PRO A 51 -25.33 23.75 -4.98
CA PRO A 51 -24.11 23.00 -5.26
C PRO A 51 -23.15 23.04 -4.07
N VAL A 52 -22.74 21.87 -3.61
CA VAL A 52 -21.78 21.71 -2.51
C VAL A 52 -20.53 21.00 -3.02
N ALA A 53 -19.37 21.61 -2.78
CA ALA A 53 -18.10 21.00 -3.13
C ALA A 53 -17.82 19.76 -2.27
N LYS A 54 -17.40 18.66 -2.90
CA LYS A 54 -16.92 17.49 -2.19
C LYS A 54 -15.57 17.77 -1.56
N GLN A 55 -15.36 17.24 -0.37
CA GLN A 55 -14.00 17.17 0.16
C GLN A 55 -13.10 16.32 -0.75
N ALA A 56 -11.80 16.50 -0.66
CA ALA A 56 -10.86 15.68 -1.41
C ALA A 56 -11.08 14.19 -1.11
N GLN A 57 -11.07 13.36 -2.16
CA GLN A 57 -11.15 11.90 -2.01
C GLN A 57 -9.97 11.40 -1.17
N PRO A 58 -10.20 10.72 -0.03
CA PRO A 58 -9.13 10.32 0.88
C PRO A 58 -8.14 9.33 0.25
N THR A 59 -8.65 8.35 -0.48
CA THR A 59 -7.85 7.39 -1.26
C THR A 59 -8.61 6.97 -2.52
N PRO A 60 -7.92 6.38 -3.53
CA PRO A 60 -8.60 5.90 -4.75
C PRO A 60 -9.69 4.85 -4.52
N ASN A 61 -9.70 4.20 -3.35
CA ASN A 61 -10.71 3.18 -3.00
C ASN A 61 -12.00 3.76 -2.45
N HIS A 62 -11.99 5.01 -1.97
CA HIS A 62 -13.20 5.64 -1.43
C HIS A 62 -14.18 6.00 -2.54
N ILE A 63 -15.43 5.72 -2.31
CA ILE A 63 -16.57 6.15 -3.13
C ILE A 63 -17.40 7.17 -2.35
N PHE A 64 -17.90 8.19 -3.06
CA PHE A 64 -18.76 9.18 -2.43
C PHE A 64 -20.16 8.60 -2.24
N ASN A 65 -20.58 8.46 -1.00
CA ASN A 65 -21.95 8.05 -0.66
C ASN A 65 -22.86 9.29 -0.71
N TYR A 66 -23.76 9.32 -1.69
CA TYR A 66 -24.68 10.44 -1.89
C TYR A 66 -25.84 10.50 -0.87
N VAL A 67 -26.01 9.47 -0.06
CA VAL A 67 -26.99 9.46 1.04
C VAL A 67 -26.37 10.10 2.29
N THR A 68 -25.19 9.61 2.69
CA THR A 68 -24.47 10.13 3.88
C THR A 68 -23.69 11.41 3.60
N LYS A 69 -23.48 11.77 2.31
CA LYS A 69 -22.66 12.90 1.83
C LYS A 69 -21.18 12.79 2.26
N GLN A 70 -20.69 11.58 2.39
CA GLN A 70 -19.32 11.30 2.83
C GLN A 70 -18.61 10.33 1.88
N TRP A 71 -17.28 10.37 1.92
CA TRP A 71 -16.46 9.37 1.29
C TRP A 71 -16.41 8.12 2.16
N GLU A 72 -16.73 6.97 1.59
CA GLU A 72 -16.76 5.67 2.25
C GLU A 72 -15.86 4.69 1.51
N ASP A 73 -15.09 3.89 2.24
CA ASP A 73 -14.37 2.77 1.66
C ASP A 73 -15.32 1.55 1.63
N PRO A 74 -15.71 1.06 0.45
CA PRO A 74 -16.67 -0.03 0.34
C PRO A 74 -16.09 -1.41 0.67
N ARG A 75 -14.77 -1.49 0.89
CA ARG A 75 -14.10 -2.75 1.18
C ARG A 75 -14.55 -3.31 2.53
N THR A 76 -14.75 -4.59 2.59
CA THR A 76 -14.98 -5.32 3.84
C THR A 76 -13.74 -5.29 4.72
N LEU A 77 -13.90 -5.47 6.03
CA LEU A 77 -12.79 -5.58 6.96
C LEU A 77 -11.80 -6.69 6.57
N GLN A 78 -12.31 -7.81 6.02
CA GLN A 78 -11.45 -8.90 5.56
C GLN A 78 -10.59 -8.50 4.36
N GLU A 79 -11.17 -7.81 3.37
CA GLU A 79 -10.42 -7.29 2.22
C GLU A 79 -9.34 -6.27 2.64
N LEU A 80 -9.64 -5.43 3.64
CA LEU A 80 -8.66 -4.51 4.22
C LEU A 80 -7.52 -5.27 4.89
N LYS A 81 -7.82 -6.29 5.70
CA LYS A 81 -6.83 -7.16 6.34
C LYS A 81 -5.93 -7.86 5.31
N ASP A 82 -6.52 -8.41 4.25
CA ASP A 82 -5.78 -9.10 3.20
C ASP A 82 -4.86 -8.14 2.42
N ALA A 83 -5.34 -6.95 2.09
CA ALA A 83 -4.55 -5.92 1.45
C ALA A 83 -3.38 -5.45 2.34
N GLN A 84 -3.65 -5.24 3.63
CA GLN A 84 -2.62 -4.84 4.61
C GLN A 84 -1.57 -5.93 4.78
N TRP A 85 -1.99 -7.19 4.91
CA TRP A 85 -1.05 -8.32 4.96
C TRP A 85 -0.19 -8.42 3.70
N ALA A 86 -0.77 -8.21 2.52
CA ALA A 86 0.00 -8.17 1.28
C ALA A 86 1.04 -7.03 1.29
N SER A 87 0.71 -5.87 1.86
CA SER A 87 1.63 -4.75 2.05
C SER A 87 2.78 -5.11 3.00
N ILE A 88 2.46 -5.67 4.16
CA ILE A 88 3.46 -6.13 5.15
C ILE A 88 4.42 -7.16 4.54
N LYS A 89 3.91 -8.13 3.74
CA LYS A 89 4.76 -9.11 3.05
C LYS A 89 5.76 -8.46 2.09
N ARG A 90 5.34 -7.43 1.34
CA ARG A 90 6.24 -6.68 0.45
C ARG A 90 7.32 -5.95 1.24
N SER A 91 6.93 -5.24 2.29
CA SER A 91 7.88 -4.51 3.14
C SER A 91 8.87 -5.45 3.85
N ARG A 92 8.39 -6.62 4.31
CA ARG A 92 9.25 -7.66 4.86
C ARG A 92 10.31 -8.11 3.83
N SER A 93 9.90 -8.42 2.62
CA SER A 93 10.83 -8.87 1.58
C SER A 93 11.82 -7.76 1.18
N GLN A 94 11.38 -6.50 1.14
CA GLN A 94 12.28 -5.37 0.93
C GLN A 94 13.32 -5.25 2.05
N ALA A 95 12.88 -5.37 3.31
CA ALA A 95 13.79 -5.31 4.47
C ALA A 95 14.75 -6.50 4.52
N GLU A 96 14.27 -7.70 4.16
CA GLU A 96 15.10 -8.90 4.05
C GLU A 96 16.22 -8.73 3.03
N TYR A 97 15.93 -8.07 1.90
CA TYR A 97 16.87 -7.91 0.78
C TYR A 97 17.66 -6.60 0.81
N ALA A 98 17.50 -5.79 1.84
CA ALA A 98 18.15 -4.47 1.95
C ALA A 98 19.63 -4.52 2.38
N GLY A 99 20.16 -5.71 2.60
CA GLY A 99 21.49 -5.91 3.16
C GLY A 99 21.50 -6.03 4.68
N PHE A 100 22.61 -6.52 5.22
CA PHE A 100 22.81 -6.64 6.66
C PHE A 100 24.23 -6.26 7.05
N MET A 101 24.39 -5.87 8.32
CA MET A 101 25.68 -5.48 8.89
C MET A 101 26.32 -6.66 9.62
N TRP A 102 27.61 -6.89 9.37
CA TRP A 102 28.46 -7.74 10.17
C TRP A 102 29.86 -7.13 10.26
N ASP A 103 30.37 -7.03 11.46
CA ASP A 103 31.73 -6.51 11.77
C ASP A 103 32.09 -5.24 11.00
N GLY A 104 31.20 -4.22 11.07
CA GLY A 104 31.38 -2.93 10.43
C GLY A 104 31.26 -2.91 8.90
N SER A 105 30.97 -4.04 8.28
CA SER A 105 30.80 -4.17 6.83
C SER A 105 29.34 -4.47 6.48
N THR A 106 28.85 -3.92 5.35
CA THR A 106 27.49 -4.21 4.83
C THR A 106 27.60 -5.29 3.75
N PHE A 107 26.83 -6.33 3.92
CA PHE A 107 26.68 -7.45 3.00
C PHE A 107 25.33 -7.37 2.29
N ASP A 108 25.29 -7.72 1.01
CA ASP A 108 24.06 -7.89 0.28
C ASP A 108 23.26 -9.08 0.81
N SER A 109 21.94 -8.98 0.85
CA SER A 109 21.03 -10.03 1.31
C SER A 109 19.90 -10.36 0.34
N ASP A 110 20.03 -9.98 -0.93
CA ASP A 110 19.12 -10.47 -1.96
C ASP A 110 19.21 -11.99 -2.13
N ALA A 111 18.24 -12.60 -2.82
CA ALA A 111 18.15 -14.05 -2.94
C ALA A 111 19.42 -14.70 -3.53
N VAL A 112 20.11 -14.02 -4.44
CA VAL A 112 21.36 -14.53 -5.02
C VAL A 112 22.49 -14.47 -4.00
N SER A 113 22.60 -13.36 -3.27
CA SER A 113 23.59 -13.16 -2.21
C SER A 113 23.40 -14.13 -1.05
N GLN A 114 22.15 -14.37 -0.62
CA GLN A 114 21.83 -15.39 0.39
C GLN A 114 22.33 -16.79 -0.04
N ASN A 115 22.09 -17.19 -1.30
CA ASN A 115 22.56 -18.48 -1.82
C ASN A 115 24.09 -18.56 -1.88
N ARG A 116 24.76 -17.47 -2.29
CA ARG A 116 26.24 -17.40 -2.33
C ARG A 116 26.83 -17.52 -0.93
N ILE A 117 26.27 -16.80 0.05
CA ILE A 117 26.68 -16.88 1.45
C ILE A 117 26.52 -18.31 1.97
N THR A 118 25.37 -18.95 1.72
CA THR A 118 25.10 -20.33 2.13
C THR A 118 26.12 -21.31 1.51
N GLY A 119 26.43 -21.16 0.23
CA GLY A 119 27.46 -21.96 -0.46
C GLY A 119 28.85 -21.76 0.14
N ALA A 120 29.25 -20.51 0.40
CA ALA A 120 30.53 -20.18 1.01
C ALA A 120 30.63 -20.70 2.47
N VAL A 121 29.56 -20.62 3.26
CA VAL A 121 29.47 -21.22 4.60
C VAL A 121 29.71 -22.75 4.52
N THR A 122 29.05 -23.42 3.57
CA THR A 122 29.24 -24.87 3.36
C THR A 122 30.65 -25.21 3.06
N LEU A 123 31.34 -24.48 2.16
CA LEU A 123 32.76 -24.68 1.84
C LEU A 123 33.65 -24.39 3.06
N ALA A 124 33.36 -23.34 3.83
CA ALA A 124 34.09 -23.00 5.04
C ALA A 124 34.05 -24.12 6.09
N GLN A 125 32.94 -24.86 6.19
CA GLN A 125 32.83 -26.02 7.09
C GLN A 125 33.73 -27.20 6.71
N LEU A 126 34.17 -27.29 5.45
CA LEU A 126 34.96 -28.40 4.97
C LEU A 126 36.45 -28.23 5.22
N SER A 127 36.95 -27.01 5.48
CA SER A 127 38.41 -26.76 5.59
C SER A 127 38.72 -25.61 6.54
N SER A 128 39.57 -25.86 7.52
CA SER A 128 40.10 -24.82 8.40
C SER A 128 41.04 -23.82 7.71
N ALA A 129 41.55 -24.19 6.54
CA ALA A 129 42.37 -23.30 5.69
C ALA A 129 41.55 -22.49 4.69
N PHE A 130 40.22 -22.52 4.80
CA PHE A 130 39.33 -21.78 3.92
C PHE A 130 39.57 -20.28 4.00
N THR A 131 39.68 -19.65 2.86
CA THR A 131 39.64 -18.18 2.67
C THR A 131 38.88 -17.85 1.41
N ILE A 132 38.18 -16.69 1.41
CA ILE A 132 37.43 -16.20 0.25
C ILE A 132 37.50 -14.68 0.19
N ASP A 133 37.71 -14.12 -1.00
CA ASP A 133 37.58 -12.71 -1.27
C ASP A 133 36.12 -12.40 -1.57
N TRP A 134 35.46 -11.65 -0.66
CA TRP A 134 34.06 -11.33 -0.74
C TRP A 134 33.85 -9.87 -1.16
N THR A 135 33.01 -9.64 -2.17
CA THR A 135 32.60 -8.29 -2.57
C THR A 135 31.45 -7.84 -1.69
N LEU A 136 31.64 -6.75 -0.95
CA LEU A 136 30.65 -6.12 -0.08
C LEU A 136 29.64 -5.30 -0.88
N ALA A 137 28.54 -4.90 -0.24
CA ALA A 137 27.52 -4.00 -0.82
C ALA A 137 28.10 -2.65 -1.28
N THR A 138 29.24 -2.23 -0.73
CA THR A 138 30.01 -1.04 -1.14
C THR A 138 30.92 -1.26 -2.35
N ASN A 139 30.93 -2.46 -2.96
CA ASN A 139 31.86 -2.92 -3.98
C ASN A 139 33.33 -3.01 -3.50
N GLN A 140 33.60 -2.90 -2.22
CA GLN A 140 34.90 -3.19 -1.66
C GLN A 140 35.10 -4.71 -1.49
N VAL A 141 36.32 -5.20 -1.63
CA VAL A 141 36.64 -6.59 -1.39
C VAL A 141 37.15 -6.75 0.04
N ARG A 142 36.66 -7.77 0.74
CA ARG A 142 37.11 -8.19 2.07
C ARG A 142 37.46 -9.68 2.02
N THR A 143 38.68 -10.03 2.37
CA THR A 143 39.04 -11.43 2.55
C THR A 143 38.47 -11.94 3.86
N LEU A 144 37.74 -13.05 3.82
CA LEU A 144 37.15 -13.74 4.96
C LEU A 144 37.80 -15.11 5.16
N ASN A 145 38.16 -15.41 6.40
CA ASN A 145 38.61 -16.76 6.78
C ASN A 145 37.39 -17.64 7.15
N GLN A 146 37.67 -18.91 7.50
CA GLN A 146 36.62 -19.87 7.89
C GLN A 146 35.72 -19.34 8.97
N SER A 147 36.27 -18.88 10.10
CA SER A 147 35.51 -18.41 11.25
C SER A 147 34.63 -17.19 10.90
N GLU A 148 35.18 -16.24 10.15
CA GLU A 148 34.48 -15.05 9.70
C GLU A 148 33.29 -15.39 8.77
N MET A 149 33.54 -16.33 7.80
CA MET A 149 32.46 -16.74 6.88
C MET A 149 31.32 -17.45 7.60
N LEU A 150 31.59 -18.26 8.63
CA LEU A 150 30.58 -18.87 9.48
C LEU A 150 29.78 -17.82 10.26
N GLN A 151 30.45 -16.77 10.75
CA GLN A 151 29.80 -15.66 11.45
C GLN A 151 28.92 -14.81 10.52
N VAL A 152 29.38 -14.55 9.29
CA VAL A 152 28.58 -13.88 8.24
C VAL A 152 27.30 -14.67 7.97
N GLY A 153 27.39 -16.00 7.82
CA GLY A 153 26.22 -16.86 7.65
C GLY A 153 25.26 -16.80 8.83
N ALA A 154 25.79 -16.82 10.06
CA ALA A 154 24.98 -16.68 11.27
C ALA A 154 24.29 -15.30 11.31
N ALA A 155 25.00 -14.21 11.00
CA ALA A 155 24.45 -12.86 10.94
C ALA A 155 23.34 -12.74 9.90
N LEU A 156 23.50 -13.33 8.70
CA LEU A 156 22.45 -13.41 7.70
C LEU A 156 21.22 -14.14 8.25
N GLY A 157 21.40 -15.28 8.90
CA GLY A 157 20.30 -16.05 9.49
C GLY A 157 19.51 -15.23 10.52
N VAL A 158 20.20 -14.49 11.40
CA VAL A 158 19.60 -13.59 12.38
C VAL A 158 18.84 -12.44 11.68
N HIS A 159 19.45 -11.84 10.64
CA HIS A 159 18.80 -10.78 9.86
C HIS A 159 17.47 -11.24 9.27
N VAL A 160 17.48 -12.36 8.53
CA VAL A 160 16.29 -12.94 7.90
C VAL A 160 15.23 -13.28 8.96
N GLN A 161 15.62 -13.97 10.04
CA GLN A 161 14.71 -14.34 11.14
C GLN A 161 14.06 -13.11 11.78
N THR A 162 14.80 -12.02 11.94
CA THR A 162 14.28 -10.77 12.51
C THR A 162 13.15 -10.18 11.65
N GLN A 163 13.31 -10.15 10.31
CA GLN A 163 12.29 -9.66 9.41
C GLN A 163 11.04 -10.56 9.43
N PHE A 164 11.22 -11.86 9.47
CA PHE A 164 10.12 -12.82 9.57
C PHE A 164 9.37 -12.70 10.90
N ALA A 165 10.08 -12.59 12.04
CA ALA A 165 9.47 -12.43 13.35
C ALA A 165 8.64 -11.14 13.45
N LYS A 166 9.16 -10.02 12.89
CA LYS A 166 8.41 -8.76 12.77
C LYS A 166 7.14 -8.97 11.95
N GLY A 167 7.24 -9.61 10.79
CA GLY A 167 6.08 -9.90 9.93
C GLY A 167 5.02 -10.75 10.64
N GLN A 168 5.42 -11.79 11.39
CA GLN A 168 4.51 -12.63 12.17
C GLN A 168 3.79 -11.82 13.25
N SER A 169 4.50 -10.96 13.99
CA SER A 169 3.90 -10.09 15.00
C SER A 169 2.85 -9.14 14.39
N LEU A 170 3.15 -8.52 13.24
CA LEU A 170 2.21 -7.65 12.54
C LEU A 170 1.01 -8.44 11.99
N ARG A 171 1.19 -9.70 11.55
CA ARG A 171 0.08 -10.57 11.14
C ARG A 171 -0.89 -10.81 12.28
N VAL A 172 -0.40 -11.11 13.48
CA VAL A 172 -1.25 -11.28 14.67
C VAL A 172 -2.07 -10.02 14.97
N GLN A 173 -1.46 -8.83 14.83
CA GLN A 173 -2.16 -7.56 15.02
C GLN A 173 -3.26 -7.36 13.97
N ILE A 174 -2.96 -7.64 12.68
CA ILE A 174 -3.95 -7.56 11.58
C ILE A 174 -5.14 -8.50 11.86
N ASP A 175 -4.87 -9.74 12.27
CA ASP A 175 -5.92 -10.71 12.55
C ASP A 175 -6.81 -10.29 13.72
N ALA A 176 -6.22 -9.67 14.74
CA ALA A 176 -6.92 -9.18 15.93
C ALA A 176 -7.71 -7.88 15.69
N ALA A 177 -7.36 -7.09 14.68
CA ALA A 177 -8.03 -5.82 14.38
C ALA A 177 -9.53 -6.02 14.09
N THR A 178 -10.37 -5.17 14.63
CA THR A 178 -11.85 -5.23 14.52
C THR A 178 -12.44 -4.08 13.72
N THR A 179 -11.63 -3.05 13.43
CA THR A 179 -12.03 -1.86 12.67
C THR A 179 -11.06 -1.57 11.54
N GLN A 180 -11.53 -0.84 10.52
CA GLN A 180 -10.69 -0.34 9.44
C GLN A 180 -9.51 0.49 9.97
N ALA A 181 -9.77 1.41 10.89
CA ALA A 181 -8.73 2.28 11.46
C ALA A 181 -7.60 1.49 12.16
N GLU A 182 -7.97 0.42 12.88
CA GLU A 182 -6.98 -0.48 13.50
C GLU A 182 -6.13 -1.19 12.44
N VAL A 183 -6.73 -1.68 11.34
CA VAL A 183 -5.98 -2.33 10.25
C VAL A 183 -5.03 -1.35 9.58
N GLU A 184 -5.48 -0.14 9.26
CA GLU A 184 -4.69 0.89 8.59
C GLU A 184 -3.53 1.42 9.45
N ALA A 185 -3.67 1.40 10.79
CA ALA A 185 -2.61 1.80 11.71
C ALA A 185 -1.43 0.81 11.78
N ILE A 186 -1.61 -0.45 11.31
CA ILE A 186 -0.58 -1.48 11.35
C ILE A 186 0.36 -1.29 10.15
N VAL A 187 1.55 -0.79 10.39
CA VAL A 187 2.57 -0.55 9.34
C VAL A 187 3.86 -1.30 9.64
N TRP A 188 4.70 -1.46 8.61
CA TRP A 188 6.01 -2.12 8.73
C TRP A 188 7.01 -1.33 9.57
#